data_0102c000d7ee42a28003655f23982d1c
#
_entry.id   0102c000d7ee42a28003655f23982d1c
#
_cell.length_a   1.000
_cell.length_b   1.000
_cell.length_c   1.000
_cell.angle_alpha   90.00
_cell.angle_beta   90.00
_cell.angle_gamma   90.00
#
_symmetry.space_group_name_H-M   'P 1'
#
loop_
_entity.id
_entity.type
_entity.pdbx_description
1 polymer ?
#
loop_
_entity_poly.entity_id
_entity_poly.type
_entity_poly.pdbx_seq_one_letter_code
_entity_poly.pdbx_strand_id
1 'polypeptide(L)'
;MVLELHIWGPAFSLPSIDPQCLATIAYFSAVVPRDAWVLVASSDVSVSRTNELPAVKDGSRWVSKFRNIVNYLREYSNGQWDLDAHLSGLEKADNIAFSTFTESNGQLLIDLYLYVTSQNYYAATSPAYGAILAWPNQWITPVKTRNAAKRRTDHLGLSSLDLEATEEQRERERLSATAAGQIPQSLLYRPRETVTTLLGKTAQASRFRLESLTAELFEPLQELLGKKSYMLSDTQPSSLDALVIGYLSLALVPEVPSPWLRDALLTKTPLLAKYVERMRQQYLGVVSAADAFSQTPGGKLPWRPPESVTVGKIGNTLFNTLADATPIWSEIRKRERLRDPAFQPSKAPSHNLLLTAAAIVAGTTAAVSYFFYPGLLKSLPLGSADAKQKEEEKQRDEVMDLGSAQDLLSVL
;
A
#
# COMPACT_ATOMS: atom_id res chain seq x y z
N MET A 1 20.65 -19.97 12.62
CA MET A 1 19.95 -19.50 11.42
C MET A 1 19.53 -18.08 11.69
N VAL A 2 19.73 -17.14 10.76
CA VAL A 2 19.41 -15.72 10.98
C VAL A 2 18.05 -15.44 10.36
N LEU A 3 17.12 -14.85 11.13
CA LEU A 3 15.80 -14.46 10.63
C LEU A 3 15.92 -13.18 9.77
N GLU A 4 15.25 -13.15 8.62
CA GLU A 4 15.19 -11.95 7.79
C GLU A 4 13.84 -11.26 8.02
N LEU A 5 13.87 -10.06 8.61
CA LEU A 5 12.67 -9.23 8.77
C LEU A 5 12.56 -8.25 7.60
N HIS A 6 11.61 -8.51 6.71
CA HIS A 6 11.28 -7.64 5.56
C HIS A 6 10.25 -6.59 5.95
N ILE A 7 10.57 -5.32 5.69
CA ILE A 7 9.74 -4.16 6.03
C ILE A 7 9.71 -3.16 4.88
N TRP A 8 8.76 -2.23 4.94
CA TRP A 8 8.85 -0.99 4.19
C TRP A 8 10.06 -0.17 4.68
N GLY A 9 10.77 0.47 3.76
CA GLY A 9 11.98 1.22 4.06
C GLY A 9 11.77 2.41 5.01
N PRO A 10 12.89 3.02 5.45
CA PRO A 10 12.89 4.10 6.44
C PRO A 10 12.29 5.38 5.88
N ALA A 11 11.48 6.05 6.70
CA ALA A 11 10.87 7.34 6.39
C ALA A 11 10.68 8.17 7.67
N PHE A 12 10.63 9.49 7.57
CA PHE A 12 10.36 10.39 8.70
C PHE A 12 11.30 10.20 9.89
N SER A 13 12.58 9.91 9.65
CA SER A 13 13.55 9.56 10.71
C SER A 13 13.17 8.31 11.52
N LEU A 14 12.25 7.50 11.01
CA LEU A 14 11.83 6.20 11.56
C LEU A 14 12.34 5.06 10.65
N PRO A 15 12.54 3.85 11.18
CA PRO A 15 13.01 2.72 10.38
C PRO A 15 12.00 2.19 9.37
N SER A 16 10.74 2.62 9.42
CA SER A 16 9.72 2.27 8.42
C SER A 16 8.64 3.33 8.32
N ILE A 17 7.99 3.40 7.14
CA ILE A 17 6.82 4.23 6.88
C ILE A 17 5.51 3.58 7.35
N ASP A 18 5.53 2.33 7.74
CA ASP A 18 4.35 1.52 8.08
C ASP A 18 4.29 1.20 9.57
N PRO A 19 3.11 1.38 10.23
CA PRO A 19 2.99 1.19 11.67
C PRO A 19 3.21 -0.25 12.13
N GLN A 20 2.76 -1.25 11.38
CA GLN A 20 2.97 -2.65 11.73
C GLN A 20 4.43 -3.08 11.57
N CYS A 21 5.13 -2.52 10.57
CA CYS A 21 6.56 -2.70 10.43
C CYS A 21 7.32 -2.13 11.63
N LEU A 22 6.97 -0.91 12.07
CA LEU A 22 7.55 -0.29 13.27
C LEU A 22 7.29 -1.12 14.53
N ALA A 23 6.06 -1.59 14.70
CA ALA A 23 5.70 -2.47 15.81
C ALA A 23 6.53 -3.76 15.81
N THR A 24 6.72 -4.37 14.64
CA THR A 24 7.51 -5.59 14.50
C THR A 24 8.98 -5.34 14.82
N ILE A 25 9.55 -4.23 14.36
CA ILE A 25 10.93 -3.84 14.68
C ILE A 25 11.08 -3.62 16.19
N ALA A 26 10.14 -2.92 16.84
CA ALA A 26 10.17 -2.71 18.28
C ALA A 26 10.12 -4.03 19.05
N TYR A 27 9.26 -4.96 18.63
CA TYR A 27 9.17 -6.30 19.22
C TYR A 27 10.49 -7.07 19.08
N PHE A 28 11.06 -7.13 17.86
CA PHE A 28 12.35 -7.79 17.63
C PHE A 28 13.47 -7.17 18.45
N SER A 29 13.54 -5.84 18.49
CA SER A 29 14.55 -5.13 19.26
C SER A 29 14.45 -5.36 20.78
N ALA A 30 13.26 -5.73 21.27
CA ALA A 30 13.02 -5.99 22.68
C ALA A 30 13.40 -7.42 23.12
N VAL A 31 13.18 -8.45 22.26
CA VAL A 31 13.32 -9.85 22.69
C VAL A 31 14.27 -10.69 21.85
N VAL A 32 14.50 -10.36 20.58
CA VAL A 32 15.35 -11.18 19.71
C VAL A 32 16.79 -10.71 19.82
N PRO A 33 17.76 -11.59 20.11
CA PRO A 33 19.17 -11.24 20.12
C PRO A 33 19.61 -10.62 18.79
N ARG A 34 20.46 -9.59 18.86
CA ARG A 34 20.84 -8.78 17.70
C ARG A 34 21.49 -9.57 16.56
N ASP A 35 22.19 -10.63 16.87
CA ASP A 35 22.86 -11.53 15.94
C ASP A 35 21.94 -12.59 15.32
N ALA A 36 20.72 -12.73 15.87
CA ALA A 36 19.75 -13.73 15.42
C ALA A 36 18.84 -13.22 14.28
N TRP A 37 18.87 -11.94 13.93
CA TRP A 37 18.02 -11.37 12.88
C TRP A 37 18.70 -10.26 12.09
N VAL A 38 18.19 -10.01 10.87
CA VAL A 38 18.59 -8.89 10.01
C VAL A 38 17.35 -8.18 9.49
N LEU A 39 17.48 -6.87 9.31
CA LEU A 39 16.44 -6.00 8.79
C LEU A 39 16.64 -5.76 7.31
N VAL A 40 15.61 -5.99 6.51
CA VAL A 40 15.66 -5.87 5.04
C VAL A 40 14.63 -4.86 4.58
N ALA A 41 15.10 -3.74 4.03
CA ALA A 41 14.22 -2.77 3.38
C ALA A 41 13.74 -3.35 2.04
N SER A 42 12.45 -3.63 1.93
CA SER A 42 11.82 -4.21 0.74
C SER A 42 11.04 -3.15 -0.03
N SER A 43 11.28 -3.05 -1.33
CA SER A 43 10.54 -2.18 -2.24
C SER A 43 9.37 -2.88 -2.94
N ASP A 44 9.21 -4.17 -2.73
CA ASP A 44 8.19 -5.00 -3.34
C ASP A 44 7.53 -5.92 -2.28
N VAL A 45 6.22 -5.81 -2.12
CA VAL A 45 5.44 -6.68 -1.23
C VAL A 45 5.35 -8.12 -1.70
N SER A 46 5.65 -8.38 -2.99
CA SER A 46 5.62 -9.73 -3.58
C SER A 46 6.67 -10.68 -3.00
N VAL A 47 7.60 -10.16 -2.19
CA VAL A 47 8.55 -10.98 -1.41
C VAL A 47 7.84 -11.89 -0.41
N SER A 48 6.65 -11.53 0.05
CA SER A 48 5.85 -12.35 0.95
C SER A 48 4.72 -13.09 0.23
N ARG A 49 4.31 -14.25 0.75
CA ARG A 49 3.18 -15.03 0.19
C ARG A 49 1.87 -14.27 0.18
N THR A 50 1.64 -13.46 1.21
CA THR A 50 0.40 -12.70 1.40
C THR A 50 0.40 -11.35 0.71
N ASN A 51 1.51 -10.92 0.08
CA ASN A 51 1.69 -9.56 -0.43
C ASN A 51 1.56 -8.49 0.66
N GLU A 52 2.00 -8.79 1.87
CA GLU A 52 1.91 -7.89 3.00
C GLU A 52 3.26 -7.81 3.72
N LEU A 53 3.60 -6.62 4.20
CA LEU A 53 4.70 -6.36 5.11
C LEU A 53 4.10 -5.85 6.43
N PRO A 54 4.73 -6.13 7.55
CA PRO A 54 6.00 -6.84 7.75
C PRO A 54 5.93 -8.33 7.45
N ALA A 55 7.06 -8.91 7.03
CA ALA A 55 7.18 -10.35 6.81
C ALA A 55 8.52 -10.88 7.33
N VAL A 56 8.49 -11.98 8.05
CA VAL A 56 9.67 -12.71 8.49
C VAL A 56 9.91 -13.89 7.58
N LYS A 57 11.17 -14.05 7.17
CA LYS A 57 11.65 -15.21 6.42
C LYS A 57 12.60 -16.01 7.29
N ASP A 58 12.29 -17.30 7.44
CA ASP A 58 13.13 -18.29 8.08
C ASP A 58 13.38 -19.45 7.11
N GLY A 59 14.54 -19.45 6.48
CA GLY A 59 14.85 -20.37 5.39
C GLY A 59 13.84 -20.28 4.25
N SER A 60 12.98 -21.28 4.11
CA SER A 60 11.89 -21.31 3.11
C SER A 60 10.54 -20.85 3.65
N ARG A 61 10.41 -20.69 4.97
CA ARG A 61 9.15 -20.31 5.63
C ARG A 61 8.99 -18.80 5.67
N TRP A 62 7.78 -18.32 5.31
CA TRP A 62 7.40 -16.91 5.37
C TRP A 62 6.21 -16.72 6.31
N VAL A 63 6.30 -15.74 7.20
CA VAL A 63 5.22 -15.35 8.12
C VAL A 63 5.01 -13.85 8.02
N SER A 64 3.78 -13.42 7.76
CA SER A 64 3.45 -11.99 7.60
C SER A 64 2.41 -11.55 8.61
N LYS A 65 2.31 -10.23 8.84
CA LYS A 65 1.50 -9.55 9.85
C LYS A 65 2.06 -9.69 11.26
N PHE A 66 2.03 -8.59 11.99
CA PHE A 66 2.58 -8.48 13.34
C PHE A 66 2.16 -9.63 14.25
N ARG A 67 0.87 -9.90 14.40
CA ARG A 67 0.36 -10.95 15.31
C ARG A 67 0.84 -12.35 14.94
N ASN A 68 0.87 -12.67 13.66
CA ASN A 68 1.35 -13.97 13.21
C ASN A 68 2.86 -14.13 13.46
N ILE A 69 3.60 -13.03 13.28
CA ILE A 69 5.05 -13.00 13.56
C ILE A 69 5.32 -13.18 15.04
N VAL A 70 4.58 -12.51 15.91
CA VAL A 70 4.67 -12.69 17.37
C VAL A 70 4.41 -14.14 17.77
N ASN A 71 3.32 -14.73 17.27
CA ASN A 71 3.00 -16.14 17.52
C ASN A 71 4.10 -17.08 17.00
N TYR A 72 4.62 -16.81 15.81
CA TYR A 72 5.71 -17.57 15.23
C TYR A 72 6.97 -17.51 16.08
N LEU A 73 7.39 -16.33 16.54
CA LEU A 73 8.57 -16.16 17.39
C LEU A 73 8.44 -16.87 18.73
N ARG A 74 7.26 -16.85 19.32
CA ARG A 74 6.95 -17.58 20.54
C ARG A 74 7.13 -19.10 20.35
N GLU A 75 6.58 -19.65 19.26
CA GLU A 75 6.72 -21.08 18.93
C GLU A 75 8.18 -21.43 18.58
N TYR A 76 8.84 -20.62 17.76
CA TYR A 76 10.21 -20.82 17.31
C TYR A 76 11.23 -20.87 18.45
N SER A 77 11.06 -20.00 19.44
CA SER A 77 11.96 -19.87 20.59
C SER A 77 11.57 -20.71 21.82
N ASN A 78 10.52 -21.55 21.71
CA ASN A 78 9.92 -22.23 22.86
C ASN A 78 9.56 -21.27 24.01
N GLY A 79 9.04 -20.09 23.67
CA GLY A 79 8.58 -19.08 24.61
C GLY A 79 9.66 -18.10 25.11
N GLN A 80 10.93 -18.27 24.74
CA GLN A 80 11.98 -17.33 25.16
C GLN A 80 11.84 -15.93 24.56
N TRP A 81 11.27 -15.83 23.35
CA TRP A 81 11.03 -14.57 22.66
C TRP A 81 9.55 -14.14 22.72
N ASP A 82 8.92 -14.39 23.85
CA ASP A 82 7.54 -13.99 24.12
C ASP A 82 7.52 -12.82 25.11
N LEU A 83 7.22 -11.61 24.60
CA LEU A 83 7.04 -10.41 25.44
C LEU A 83 5.86 -10.56 26.42
N ASP A 84 4.88 -11.38 26.09
CA ASP A 84 3.64 -11.50 26.86
C ASP A 84 3.70 -12.65 27.89
N ALA A 85 4.87 -13.32 28.03
CA ALA A 85 5.04 -14.45 28.93
C ALA A 85 4.80 -14.07 30.40
N HIS A 86 5.17 -12.84 30.80
CA HIS A 86 5.06 -12.34 32.17
C HIS A 86 3.63 -11.90 32.56
N LEU A 87 2.74 -11.75 31.59
CA LEU A 87 1.37 -11.26 31.82
C LEU A 87 0.50 -12.34 32.46
N SER A 88 -0.32 -11.94 33.42
CA SER A 88 -1.41 -12.74 33.99
C SER A 88 -2.51 -13.05 32.96
N GLY A 89 -3.43 -13.93 33.27
CA GLY A 89 -4.54 -14.27 32.36
C GLY A 89 -5.42 -13.08 32.00
N LEU A 90 -5.69 -12.19 32.96
CA LEU A 90 -6.47 -10.98 32.74
C LEU A 90 -5.71 -9.98 31.86
N GLU A 91 -4.45 -9.72 32.18
CA GLU A 91 -3.59 -8.82 31.39
C GLU A 91 -3.39 -9.34 29.95
N LYS A 92 -3.35 -10.66 29.73
CA LYS A 92 -3.35 -11.23 28.37
C LYS A 92 -4.63 -10.95 27.61
N ALA A 93 -5.78 -10.99 28.28
CA ALA A 93 -7.05 -10.61 27.66
C ALA A 93 -7.07 -9.12 27.31
N ASP A 94 -6.62 -8.27 28.23
CA ASP A 94 -6.48 -6.83 27.99
C ASP A 94 -5.49 -6.55 26.85
N ASN A 95 -4.37 -7.24 26.81
CA ASN A 95 -3.39 -7.14 25.72
C ASN A 95 -4.01 -7.43 24.35
N ILE A 96 -4.81 -8.49 24.22
CA ILE A 96 -5.50 -8.81 22.96
C ILE A 96 -6.55 -7.76 22.61
N ALA A 97 -7.34 -7.30 23.58
CA ALA A 97 -8.39 -6.33 23.38
C ALA A 97 -7.82 -4.97 22.94
N PHE A 98 -6.85 -4.43 23.69
CA PHE A 98 -6.21 -3.15 23.37
C PHE A 98 -5.31 -3.22 22.15
N SER A 99 -4.71 -4.36 21.82
CA SER A 99 -3.99 -4.55 20.57
C SER A 99 -4.93 -4.43 19.37
N THR A 100 -6.10 -5.09 19.42
CA THR A 100 -7.11 -5.00 18.35
C THR A 100 -7.68 -3.58 18.23
N PHE A 101 -7.94 -2.95 19.36
CA PHE A 101 -8.40 -1.57 19.44
C PHE A 101 -7.39 -0.59 18.84
N THR A 102 -6.11 -0.72 19.19
CA THR A 102 -5.01 0.14 18.68
C THR A 102 -4.81 -0.06 17.17
N GLU A 103 -4.83 -1.31 16.68
CA GLU A 103 -4.72 -1.59 15.26
C GLU A 103 -5.89 -0.97 14.47
N SER A 104 -7.12 -1.15 14.93
CA SER A 104 -8.31 -0.69 14.23
C SER A 104 -8.38 0.84 14.16
N ASN A 105 -8.33 1.50 15.32
CA ASN A 105 -8.47 2.96 15.41
C ASN A 105 -7.19 3.69 15.00
N GLY A 106 -6.02 3.15 15.35
CA GLY A 106 -4.73 3.70 14.98
C GLY A 106 -4.52 3.70 13.46
N GLN A 107 -4.93 2.62 12.76
CA GLN A 107 -4.83 2.56 11.30
C GLN A 107 -5.69 3.64 10.65
N LEU A 108 -6.93 3.85 11.12
CA LEU A 108 -7.81 4.88 10.58
C LEU A 108 -7.22 6.29 10.76
N LEU A 109 -6.65 6.58 11.94
CA LEU A 109 -6.02 7.87 12.19
C LEU A 109 -4.78 8.11 11.35
N ILE A 110 -3.92 7.11 11.18
CA ILE A 110 -2.75 7.19 10.30
C ILE A 110 -3.17 7.34 8.84
N ASP A 111 -4.21 6.61 8.41
CA ASP A 111 -4.77 6.74 7.06
C ASP A 111 -5.26 8.17 6.79
N LEU A 112 -6.02 8.75 7.71
CA LEU A 112 -6.48 10.14 7.61
C LEU A 112 -5.32 11.13 7.62
N TYR A 113 -4.35 10.93 8.50
CA TYR A 113 -3.24 11.86 8.74
C TYR A 113 -2.24 11.92 7.60
N LEU A 114 -1.74 10.75 7.16
CA LEU A 114 -0.66 10.66 6.19
C LEU A 114 -1.13 10.49 4.74
N TYR A 115 -2.32 9.91 4.51
CA TYR A 115 -2.75 9.54 3.16
C TYR A 115 -3.96 10.32 2.65
N VAL A 116 -4.98 10.53 3.48
CA VAL A 116 -6.21 11.22 3.06
C VAL A 116 -6.05 12.73 3.09
N THR A 117 -5.40 13.29 4.12
CA THR A 117 -5.08 14.71 4.17
C THR A 117 -4.15 15.07 3.01
N SER A 118 -4.69 15.72 1.96
CA SER A 118 -3.97 15.97 0.71
C SER A 118 -2.67 16.74 0.92
N GLN A 119 -2.66 17.75 1.80
CA GLN A 119 -1.46 18.54 2.10
C GLN A 119 -0.33 17.66 2.67
N ASN A 120 -0.66 16.74 3.60
CA ASN A 120 0.33 15.86 4.20
C ASN A 120 0.80 14.79 3.22
N TYR A 121 -0.13 14.26 2.40
CA TYR A 121 0.20 13.25 1.42
C TYR A 121 1.21 13.75 0.37
N TYR A 122 0.93 14.90 -0.25
CA TYR A 122 1.80 15.42 -1.31
C TYR A 122 3.10 16.01 -0.78
N ALA A 123 3.07 16.67 0.38
CA ALA A 123 4.28 17.30 0.93
C ALA A 123 5.23 16.32 1.61
N ALA A 124 4.71 15.24 2.21
CA ALA A 124 5.53 14.36 3.05
C ALA A 124 5.44 12.88 2.64
N THR A 125 4.22 12.30 2.56
CA THR A 125 4.07 10.84 2.40
C THR A 125 4.49 10.35 1.03
N SER A 126 4.04 10.99 -0.06
CA SER A 126 4.39 10.59 -1.42
C SER A 126 5.89 10.74 -1.71
N PRO A 127 6.57 11.85 -1.35
CA PRO A 127 8.02 11.97 -1.45
C PRO A 127 8.79 10.92 -0.63
N ALA A 128 8.31 10.57 0.57
CA ALA A 128 8.94 9.54 1.39
C ALA A 128 8.94 8.19 0.69
N TYR A 129 7.85 7.79 0.04
CA TYR A 129 7.81 6.59 -0.80
C TYR A 129 8.77 6.68 -1.98
N GLY A 130 8.87 7.86 -2.62
CA GLY A 130 9.82 8.10 -3.72
C GLY A 130 11.28 7.86 -3.31
N ALA A 131 11.62 8.14 -2.05
CA ALA A 131 12.96 7.96 -1.52
C ALA A 131 13.33 6.49 -1.18
N ILE A 132 12.33 5.66 -0.84
CA ILE A 132 12.55 4.29 -0.36
C ILE A 132 12.25 3.20 -1.40
N LEU A 133 11.48 3.53 -2.43
CA LEU A 133 11.05 2.57 -3.43
C LEU A 133 11.82 2.72 -4.74
N ALA A 134 12.21 1.57 -5.31
CA ALA A 134 12.77 1.53 -6.65
C ALA A 134 11.69 1.76 -7.73
N TRP A 135 12.12 2.24 -8.90
CA TRP A 135 11.27 2.33 -10.08
C TRP A 135 10.76 0.93 -10.49
N PRO A 136 9.47 0.73 -10.85
CA PRO A 136 8.38 1.71 -10.97
C PRO A 136 7.53 1.88 -9.69
N ASN A 137 7.81 1.13 -8.61
CA ASN A 137 7.00 1.07 -7.40
C ASN A 137 6.86 2.43 -6.71
N GLN A 138 7.84 3.32 -6.85
CA GLN A 138 7.80 4.70 -6.35
C GLN A 138 6.58 5.50 -6.84
N TRP A 139 6.02 5.18 -8.01
CA TRP A 139 4.86 5.86 -8.58
C TRP A 139 3.53 5.13 -8.30
N ILE A 140 3.57 3.80 -8.26
CA ILE A 140 2.36 2.96 -8.17
C ILE A 140 1.94 2.75 -6.72
N THR A 141 2.89 2.44 -5.85
CA THR A 141 2.60 2.08 -4.45
C THR A 141 1.97 3.23 -3.66
N PRO A 142 2.46 4.49 -3.71
CA PRO A 142 1.86 5.59 -2.96
C PRO A 142 0.39 5.80 -3.35
N VAL A 143 0.08 5.79 -4.64
CA VAL A 143 -1.29 5.97 -5.15
C VAL A 143 -2.19 4.80 -4.71
N LYS A 144 -1.71 3.55 -4.83
CA LYS A 144 -2.44 2.35 -4.39
C LYS A 144 -2.73 2.40 -2.89
N THR A 145 -1.75 2.78 -2.07
CA THR A 145 -1.89 2.88 -0.61
C THR A 145 -2.85 4.00 -0.23
N ARG A 146 -2.75 5.17 -0.87
CA ARG A 146 -3.69 6.29 -0.68
C ARG A 146 -5.13 5.88 -1.01
N ASN A 147 -5.34 5.23 -2.14
CA ASN A 147 -6.67 4.76 -2.53
C ASN A 147 -7.24 3.71 -1.57
N ALA A 148 -6.39 2.85 -1.02
CA ALA A 148 -6.79 1.91 0.02
C ALA A 148 -7.16 2.62 1.33
N ALA A 149 -6.38 3.64 1.74
CA ALA A 149 -6.67 4.48 2.90
C ALA A 149 -8.01 5.23 2.74
N LYS A 150 -8.24 5.86 1.59
CA LYS A 150 -9.52 6.52 1.28
C LYS A 150 -10.71 5.57 1.44
N ARG A 151 -10.61 4.35 0.89
CA ARG A 151 -11.69 3.34 1.03
C ARG A 151 -11.93 2.91 2.48
N ARG A 152 -10.87 2.76 3.29
CA ARG A 152 -11.02 2.40 4.72
C ARG A 152 -11.65 3.51 5.55
N THR A 153 -11.43 4.76 5.18
CA THR A 153 -11.89 5.94 5.94
C THR A 153 -13.17 6.59 5.38
N ASP A 154 -13.69 6.10 4.26
CA ASP A 154 -14.87 6.66 3.56
C ASP A 154 -16.10 6.78 4.48
N HIS A 155 -16.35 5.74 5.29
CA HIS A 155 -17.47 5.71 6.25
C HIS A 155 -17.39 6.79 7.35
N LEU A 156 -16.25 7.44 7.53
CA LEU A 156 -16.09 8.48 8.55
C LEU A 156 -16.61 9.86 8.09
N GLY A 157 -16.93 10.03 6.81
CA GLY A 157 -17.47 11.29 6.29
C GLY A 157 -16.48 12.45 6.31
N LEU A 158 -15.19 12.19 6.28
CA LEU A 158 -14.08 13.17 6.32
C LEU A 158 -13.48 13.45 4.94
N SER A 159 -14.27 13.32 3.88
CA SER A 159 -13.85 13.61 2.50
C SER A 159 -13.35 15.05 2.29
N SER A 160 -13.74 15.99 3.17
CA SER A 160 -13.25 17.38 3.13
C SER A 160 -11.74 17.51 3.39
N LEU A 161 -11.09 16.49 3.94
CA LEU A 161 -9.62 16.44 4.09
C LEU A 161 -8.93 16.13 2.76
N ASP A 162 -9.65 15.49 1.83
CA ASP A 162 -9.22 15.23 0.48
C ASP A 162 -9.73 16.34 -0.45
N LEU A 163 -8.90 17.34 -0.66
CA LEU A 163 -9.24 18.50 -1.48
C LEU A 163 -9.61 18.11 -2.92
N GLU A 164 -8.96 17.11 -3.49
CA GLU A 164 -9.24 16.64 -4.85
C GLU A 164 -10.62 15.99 -4.95
N ALA A 165 -10.95 15.07 -4.05
CA ALA A 165 -12.27 14.44 -4.03
C ALA A 165 -13.38 15.48 -3.81
N THR A 166 -13.12 16.50 -3.01
CA THR A 166 -14.07 17.60 -2.75
C THR A 166 -14.27 18.46 -4.00
N GLU A 167 -13.21 18.75 -4.76
CA GLU A 167 -13.30 19.51 -6.01
C GLU A 167 -14.01 18.71 -7.10
N GLU A 168 -13.68 17.43 -7.29
CA GLU A 168 -14.37 16.54 -8.22
C GLU A 168 -15.86 16.39 -7.90
N GLN A 169 -16.21 16.24 -6.62
CA GLN A 169 -17.61 16.13 -6.20
C GLN A 169 -18.37 17.42 -6.51
N ARG A 170 -17.81 18.58 -6.23
CA ARG A 170 -18.40 19.89 -6.57
C ARG A 170 -18.57 20.06 -8.06
N GLU A 171 -17.61 19.61 -8.85
CA GLU A 171 -17.71 19.69 -10.30
C GLU A 171 -18.80 18.78 -10.84
N ARG A 172 -18.92 17.55 -10.35
CA ARG A 172 -20.02 16.63 -10.66
C ARG A 172 -21.39 17.20 -10.27
N GLU A 173 -21.51 17.78 -9.07
CA GLU A 173 -22.75 18.44 -8.61
C GLU A 173 -23.11 19.65 -9.50
N ARG A 174 -22.12 20.45 -9.91
CA ARG A 174 -22.33 21.55 -10.85
C ARG A 174 -22.79 21.06 -12.21
N LEU A 175 -22.15 20.04 -12.76
CA LEU A 175 -22.51 19.45 -14.04
C LEU A 175 -23.93 18.85 -14.00
N SER A 176 -24.27 18.14 -12.93
CA SER A 176 -25.61 17.57 -12.76
C SER A 176 -26.69 18.64 -12.59
N ALA A 177 -26.42 19.71 -11.82
CA ALA A 177 -27.35 20.83 -11.65
C ALA A 177 -27.54 21.63 -12.96
N THR A 178 -26.49 21.74 -13.77
CA THR A 178 -26.55 22.36 -15.09
C THR A 178 -27.37 21.49 -16.06
N ALA A 179 -27.14 20.18 -16.07
CA ALA A 179 -27.90 19.22 -16.90
C ALA A 179 -29.38 19.14 -16.51
N ALA A 180 -29.70 19.31 -15.22
CA ALA A 180 -31.06 19.36 -14.70
C ALA A 180 -31.77 20.71 -14.97
N GLY A 181 -31.10 21.67 -15.62
CA GLY A 181 -31.66 23.01 -15.89
C GLY A 181 -31.88 23.89 -14.67
N GLN A 182 -31.35 23.49 -13.52
CA GLN A 182 -31.50 24.22 -12.25
C GLN A 182 -30.62 25.46 -12.16
N ILE A 183 -29.54 25.52 -12.94
CA ILE A 183 -28.61 26.65 -12.98
C ILE A 183 -28.48 27.10 -14.43
N PRO A 184 -28.93 28.32 -14.77
CA PRO A 184 -28.69 28.92 -16.10
C PRO A 184 -27.19 29.07 -16.36
N GLN A 185 -26.75 28.79 -17.60
CA GLN A 185 -25.36 28.93 -18.03
C GLN A 185 -24.76 30.33 -17.72
N SER A 186 -25.60 31.38 -17.75
CA SER A 186 -25.19 32.75 -17.42
C SER A 186 -24.79 32.98 -15.97
N LEU A 187 -25.19 32.11 -15.04
CA LEU A 187 -24.85 32.18 -13.62
C LEU A 187 -23.59 31.40 -13.25
N LEU A 188 -23.02 30.66 -14.19
CA LEU A 188 -21.74 29.95 -14.00
C LEU A 188 -20.55 30.92 -13.84
N TYR A 189 -20.72 32.18 -14.21
CA TYR A 189 -19.74 33.27 -14.10
C TYR A 189 -19.84 34.09 -12.79
N ARG A 190 -20.61 33.64 -11.79
CA ARG A 190 -20.54 34.31 -10.47
C ARG A 190 -19.13 34.19 -9.89
N PRO A 191 -18.58 35.32 -9.40
CA PRO A 191 -17.32 35.28 -8.70
C PRO A 191 -17.46 34.25 -7.57
N ARG A 192 -16.45 33.38 -7.44
CA ARG A 192 -16.31 32.38 -6.37
C ARG A 192 -16.84 33.01 -5.09
N GLU A 193 -18.02 32.59 -4.62
CA GLU A 193 -18.36 32.77 -3.21
C GLU A 193 -17.15 32.28 -2.44
N THR A 194 -16.55 33.16 -1.69
CA THR A 194 -15.28 32.94 -1.05
C THR A 194 -15.36 31.60 -0.36
N VAL A 195 -14.51 30.67 -0.81
CA VAL A 195 -14.29 29.31 -0.31
C VAL A 195 -14.26 29.28 1.25
N THR A 196 -13.98 30.40 1.87
CA THR A 196 -13.98 30.69 3.32
C THR A 196 -15.32 30.49 4.04
N THR A 197 -16.47 30.78 3.43
CA THR A 197 -17.76 30.71 4.16
C THR A 197 -18.40 29.32 4.10
N LEU A 198 -18.22 28.57 3.01
CA LEU A 198 -18.65 27.18 2.89
C LEU A 198 -17.64 26.22 3.54
N LEU A 199 -16.33 26.51 3.46
CA LEU A 199 -15.29 25.81 4.19
C LEU A 199 -15.39 25.99 5.70
N GLY A 200 -15.90 27.12 6.18
CA GLY A 200 -16.00 27.39 7.62
C GLY A 200 -16.83 26.35 8.38
N LYS A 201 -18.02 26.02 7.90
CA LYS A 201 -18.93 25.06 8.56
C LYS A 201 -18.49 23.60 8.38
N THR A 202 -18.07 23.21 7.19
CA THR A 202 -17.57 21.86 6.92
C THR A 202 -16.20 21.61 7.55
N ALA A 203 -15.30 22.59 7.53
CA ALA A 203 -14.01 22.50 8.21
C ALA A 203 -14.15 22.39 9.73
N GLN A 204 -15.10 23.13 10.33
CA GLN A 204 -15.36 23.06 11.77
C GLN A 204 -15.96 21.69 12.15
N ALA A 205 -16.91 21.16 11.38
CA ALA A 205 -17.47 19.83 11.62
C ALA A 205 -16.39 18.74 11.49
N SER A 206 -15.51 18.84 10.48
CA SER A 206 -14.39 17.92 10.32
C SER A 206 -13.40 17.98 11.47
N ARG A 207 -13.09 19.18 12.00
CA ARG A 207 -12.24 19.32 13.18
C ARG A 207 -12.83 18.65 14.41
N PHE A 208 -14.11 18.88 14.71
CA PHE A 208 -14.76 18.19 15.83
C PHE A 208 -14.75 16.67 15.67
N ARG A 209 -14.97 16.18 14.43
CA ARG A 209 -14.92 14.74 14.16
C ARG A 209 -13.51 14.18 14.37
N LEU A 210 -12.47 14.86 13.87
CA LEU A 210 -11.06 14.48 14.12
C LEU A 210 -10.72 14.52 15.60
N GLU A 211 -11.19 15.54 16.33
CA GLU A 211 -10.99 15.63 17.78
C GLU A 211 -11.65 14.47 18.52
N SER A 212 -12.85 14.07 18.11
CA SER A 212 -13.55 12.91 18.68
C SER A 212 -12.79 11.62 18.41
N LEU A 213 -12.35 11.38 17.14
CA LEU A 213 -11.62 10.17 16.76
C LEU A 213 -10.25 10.08 17.46
N THR A 214 -9.56 11.22 17.64
CA THR A 214 -8.29 11.23 18.37
C THR A 214 -8.48 10.95 19.86
N ALA A 215 -9.50 11.54 20.48
CA ALA A 215 -9.85 11.29 21.88
C ALA A 215 -10.23 9.82 22.10
N GLU A 216 -11.03 9.25 21.20
CA GLU A 216 -11.44 7.84 21.24
C GLU A 216 -10.27 6.87 21.27
N LEU A 217 -9.15 7.16 20.59
CA LEU A 217 -7.95 6.31 20.66
C LEU A 217 -7.03 6.68 21.83
N PHE A 218 -6.75 7.97 22.03
CA PHE A 218 -5.67 8.39 22.92
C PHE A 218 -6.06 8.35 24.40
N GLU A 219 -7.30 8.70 24.74
CA GLU A 219 -7.74 8.73 26.13
C GLU A 219 -7.72 7.35 26.78
N PRO A 220 -8.29 6.27 26.16
CA PRO A 220 -8.20 4.93 26.74
C PRO A 220 -6.77 4.41 26.86
N LEU A 221 -5.90 4.73 25.89
CA LEU A 221 -4.49 4.33 25.97
C LEU A 221 -3.73 5.08 27.08
N GLN A 222 -4.02 6.36 27.29
CA GLN A 222 -3.43 7.12 28.39
C GLN A 222 -3.97 6.65 29.75
N GLU A 223 -5.24 6.29 29.84
CA GLU A 223 -5.85 5.73 31.03
C GLU A 223 -5.26 4.35 31.37
N LEU A 224 -5.11 3.49 30.37
CA LEU A 224 -4.46 2.18 30.51
C LEU A 224 -3.01 2.32 30.99
N LEU A 225 -2.25 3.24 30.41
CA LEU A 225 -0.88 3.54 30.82
C LEU A 225 -0.83 4.04 32.27
N GLY A 226 -1.68 4.99 32.64
CA GLY A 226 -1.73 5.57 33.98
C GLY A 226 -0.38 6.09 34.43
N LYS A 227 0.12 5.52 35.52
CA LYS A 227 1.47 5.83 36.09
C LYS A 227 2.49 4.75 35.78
N LYS A 228 2.12 3.71 35.03
CA LYS A 228 2.97 2.57 34.73
C LYS A 228 4.10 2.92 33.77
N SER A 229 5.16 2.12 33.83
CA SER A 229 6.29 2.26 32.90
C SER A 229 5.96 1.72 31.50
N TYR A 230 5.08 0.72 31.41
CA TYR A 230 4.59 0.09 30.17
C TYR A 230 3.06 -0.01 30.21
N MET A 231 2.41 -0.31 29.10
CA MET A 231 0.95 -0.30 29.00
C MET A 231 0.27 -1.21 30.03
N LEU A 232 0.79 -2.39 30.26
CA LEU A 232 0.19 -3.40 31.15
C LEU A 232 1.02 -3.67 32.40
N SER A 233 2.30 -3.30 32.44
CA SER A 233 3.24 -3.66 33.49
C SER A 233 4.17 -2.50 33.86
N ASP A 234 4.76 -2.56 35.04
CA ASP A 234 5.81 -1.62 35.45
C ASP A 234 7.22 -2.12 35.13
N THR A 235 7.38 -3.42 34.87
CA THR A 235 8.69 -4.05 34.79
C THR A 235 9.14 -4.39 33.38
N GLN A 236 8.23 -4.85 32.52
CA GLN A 236 8.56 -5.33 31.19
C GLN A 236 7.52 -4.90 30.15
N PRO A 237 7.94 -4.61 28.91
CA PRO A 237 7.01 -4.31 27.83
C PRO A 237 6.24 -5.55 27.39
N SER A 238 5.11 -5.34 26.74
CA SER A 238 4.26 -6.35 26.11
C SER A 238 4.21 -6.16 24.59
N SER A 239 3.55 -7.07 23.89
CA SER A 239 3.29 -6.91 22.45
C SER A 239 2.40 -5.70 22.14
N LEU A 240 1.53 -5.30 23.08
CA LEU A 240 0.74 -4.06 22.99
C LEU A 240 1.65 -2.82 22.97
N ASP A 241 2.69 -2.79 23.82
CA ASP A 241 3.65 -1.69 23.82
C ASP A 241 4.29 -1.52 22.44
N ALA A 242 4.69 -2.62 21.82
CA ALA A 242 5.25 -2.59 20.46
C ALA A 242 4.26 -2.03 19.42
N LEU A 243 2.98 -2.40 19.49
CA LEU A 243 1.94 -1.85 18.62
C LEU A 243 1.71 -0.37 18.84
N VAL A 244 1.57 0.06 20.10
CA VAL A 244 1.37 1.47 20.46
C VAL A 244 2.53 2.32 19.96
N ILE A 245 3.78 1.85 20.13
CA ILE A 245 4.96 2.53 19.60
C ILE A 245 4.88 2.65 18.08
N GLY A 246 4.52 1.56 17.38
CA GLY A 246 4.42 1.53 15.93
C GLY A 246 3.46 2.58 15.38
N TYR A 247 2.24 2.62 15.89
CA TYR A 247 1.21 3.57 15.44
C TYR A 247 1.48 5.00 15.89
N LEU A 248 1.78 5.21 17.16
CA LEU A 248 1.92 6.57 17.70
C LEU A 248 3.24 7.23 17.33
N SER A 249 4.29 6.48 16.95
CA SER A 249 5.50 7.09 16.38
C SER A 249 5.21 7.77 15.04
N LEU A 250 4.33 7.20 14.20
CA LEU A 250 3.88 7.84 12.96
C LEU A 250 2.91 9.01 13.19
N ALA A 251 2.28 9.10 14.35
CA ALA A 251 1.53 10.28 14.74
C ALA A 251 2.45 11.42 15.22
N LEU A 252 3.54 11.08 15.92
CA LEU A 252 4.40 12.04 16.62
C LEU A 252 5.53 12.59 15.75
N VAL A 253 6.22 11.75 14.98
CA VAL A 253 7.52 12.09 14.36
C VAL A 253 7.40 12.79 13.01
N PRO A 254 6.50 12.42 12.08
CA PRO A 254 6.45 13.05 10.77
C PRO A 254 6.24 14.57 10.85
N GLU A 255 7.10 15.32 10.17
CA GLU A 255 6.93 16.75 9.96
C GLU A 255 6.05 16.96 8.73
N VAL A 256 4.79 17.32 8.97
CA VAL A 256 3.78 17.49 7.92
C VAL A 256 3.14 18.89 8.00
N PRO A 257 2.63 19.42 6.88
CA PRO A 257 2.01 20.75 6.85
C PRO A 257 0.78 20.90 7.77
N SER A 258 0.02 19.81 7.96
CA SER A 258 -1.16 19.79 8.82
C SER A 258 -0.98 18.78 9.96
N PRO A 259 -0.34 19.17 11.08
CA PRO A 259 0.08 18.27 12.15
C PRO A 259 -1.01 18.00 13.20
N TRP A 260 -2.29 17.95 12.81
CA TRP A 260 -3.44 17.83 13.72
C TRP A 260 -3.38 16.61 14.67
N LEU A 261 -2.85 15.46 14.19
CA LEU A 261 -2.75 14.26 15.02
C LEU A 261 -1.62 14.37 16.04
N ARG A 262 -0.48 14.93 15.62
CA ARG A 262 0.65 15.25 16.52
C ARG A 262 0.24 16.22 17.60
N ASP A 263 -0.43 17.31 17.20
CA ASP A 263 -0.88 18.34 18.12
C ASP A 263 -1.87 17.80 19.14
N ALA A 264 -2.82 16.94 18.70
CA ALA A 264 -3.75 16.27 19.60
C ALA A 264 -3.01 15.37 20.61
N LEU A 265 -2.04 14.58 20.17
CA LEU A 265 -1.24 13.71 21.04
C LEU A 265 -0.45 14.51 22.09
N LEU A 266 0.18 15.60 21.67
CA LEU A 266 1.00 16.44 22.57
C LEU A 266 0.17 17.25 23.55
N THR A 267 -1.00 17.76 23.13
CA THR A 267 -1.82 18.67 23.96
C THR A 267 -2.79 17.92 24.86
N LYS A 268 -3.47 16.89 24.35
CA LYS A 268 -4.50 16.15 25.09
C LYS A 268 -3.94 15.03 25.95
N THR A 269 -2.88 14.35 25.47
CA THR A 269 -2.32 13.17 26.13
C THR A 269 -0.80 13.25 26.30
N PRO A 270 -0.28 14.23 27.04
CA PRO A 270 1.16 14.49 27.17
C PRO A 270 1.92 13.33 27.85
N LEU A 271 1.27 12.54 28.71
CA LEU A 271 1.90 11.36 29.32
C LEU A 271 2.13 10.27 28.28
N LEU A 272 1.14 10.03 27.44
CA LEU A 272 1.25 9.07 26.33
C LEU A 272 2.32 9.51 25.31
N ALA A 273 2.38 10.81 24.99
CA ALA A 273 3.40 11.36 24.11
C ALA A 273 4.83 11.13 24.64
N LYS A 274 5.06 11.41 25.94
CA LYS A 274 6.36 11.18 26.60
C LYS A 274 6.72 9.69 26.63
N TYR A 275 5.75 8.84 26.88
CA TYR A 275 5.91 7.40 26.85
C TYR A 275 6.35 6.92 25.46
N VAL A 276 5.65 7.31 24.40
CA VAL A 276 5.97 6.96 23.02
C VAL A 276 7.37 7.43 22.63
N GLU A 277 7.75 8.67 22.99
CA GLU A 277 9.07 9.20 22.67
C GLU A 277 10.19 8.39 23.36
N ARG A 278 10.02 8.08 24.65
CA ARG A 278 10.96 7.23 25.41
C ARG A 278 11.13 5.85 24.76
N MET A 279 10.00 5.20 24.45
CA MET A 279 10.00 3.85 23.88
C MET A 279 10.56 3.82 22.46
N ARG A 280 10.23 4.85 21.67
CA ARG A 280 10.79 5.02 20.31
C ARG A 280 12.31 5.13 20.36
N GLN A 281 12.83 5.98 21.24
CA GLN A 281 14.27 6.11 21.40
C GLN A 281 14.94 4.82 21.86
N GLN A 282 14.26 4.05 22.70
CA GLN A 282 14.77 2.78 23.22
C GLN A 282 14.83 1.68 22.15
N TYR A 283 13.77 1.49 21.36
CA TYR A 283 13.62 0.32 20.48
C TYR A 283 13.79 0.61 18.99
N LEU A 284 13.39 1.79 18.51
CA LEU A 284 13.49 2.16 17.09
C LEU A 284 14.73 3.00 16.78
N GLY A 285 15.10 3.92 17.69
CA GLY A 285 16.16 4.91 17.46
C GLY A 285 15.74 5.97 16.43
N VAL A 286 16.72 6.77 16.01
CA VAL A 286 16.61 7.71 14.89
C VAL A 286 17.35 7.09 13.71
N VAL A 287 16.67 6.92 12.60
CA VAL A 287 17.22 6.27 11.40
C VAL A 287 17.10 7.21 10.22
N SER A 288 18.21 7.50 9.55
CA SER A 288 18.19 8.17 8.26
C SER A 288 18.01 7.14 7.12
N ALA A 289 17.50 7.57 5.97
CA ALA A 289 17.46 6.70 4.80
C ALA A 289 18.87 6.21 4.41
N ALA A 290 19.89 7.05 4.60
CA ALA A 290 21.28 6.68 4.36
C ALA A 290 21.78 5.54 5.27
N ASP A 291 21.33 5.48 6.52
CA ASP A 291 21.76 4.44 7.47
C ASP A 291 21.26 3.04 7.06
N ALA A 292 20.04 2.97 6.49
CA ALA A 292 19.48 1.72 6.02
C ALA A 292 20.13 1.19 4.74
N PHE A 293 20.72 2.08 3.94
CA PHE A 293 21.36 1.75 2.66
C PHE A 293 22.88 1.82 2.70
N SER A 294 23.48 2.27 3.81
CA SER A 294 24.94 2.30 4.00
C SER A 294 25.48 0.94 4.46
N GLN A 295 26.70 0.62 4.02
CA GLN A 295 27.40 -0.60 4.44
C GLN A 295 28.09 -0.46 5.80
N THR A 296 27.88 0.61 6.54
CA THR A 296 28.56 0.85 7.81
C THR A 296 27.93 0.04 8.96
N PRO A 297 28.65 -0.90 9.58
CA PRO A 297 28.17 -1.68 10.69
C PRO A 297 28.26 -0.88 12.00
N GLY A 298 27.32 0.02 12.23
CA GLY A 298 27.36 0.87 13.43
C GLY A 298 25.99 1.32 13.92
N GLY A 299 24.94 1.10 13.15
CA GLY A 299 23.59 1.49 13.49
C GLY A 299 22.99 0.66 14.62
N LYS A 300 21.98 1.23 15.31
CA LYS A 300 21.22 0.55 16.37
C LYS A 300 20.48 -0.70 15.87
N LEU A 301 20.06 -0.69 14.60
CA LEU A 301 19.33 -1.80 13.96
C LEU A 301 20.25 -2.62 13.04
N PRO A 302 20.04 -3.94 12.93
CA PRO A 302 20.89 -4.84 12.11
C PRO A 302 20.47 -4.81 10.64
N TRP A 303 20.71 -3.69 9.96
CA TRP A 303 20.39 -3.55 8.55
C TRP A 303 21.23 -4.49 7.68
N ARG A 304 20.58 -5.13 6.70
CA ARG A 304 21.27 -5.84 5.62
C ARG A 304 21.65 -4.83 4.54
N PRO A 305 22.91 -4.83 4.07
CA PRO A 305 23.32 -4.03 2.93
C PRO A 305 22.41 -4.31 1.72
N PRO A 306 22.06 -3.28 0.92
CA PRO A 306 21.22 -3.48 -0.25
C PRO A 306 21.88 -4.43 -1.24
N GLU A 307 21.12 -5.41 -1.72
CA GLU A 307 21.58 -6.30 -2.78
C GLU A 307 21.73 -5.53 -4.09
N SER A 308 22.78 -5.83 -4.86
CA SER A 308 22.99 -5.22 -6.18
C SER A 308 21.76 -5.42 -7.08
N VAL A 309 21.33 -4.32 -7.69
CA VAL A 309 20.17 -4.32 -8.59
C VAL A 309 20.57 -4.99 -9.91
N THR A 310 20.07 -6.17 -10.15
CA THR A 310 20.27 -6.90 -11.40
C THR A 310 19.11 -6.60 -12.36
N VAL A 311 19.40 -6.46 -13.67
CA VAL A 311 18.37 -6.19 -14.71
C VAL A 311 17.21 -7.19 -14.66
N GLY A 312 17.48 -8.46 -14.35
CA GLY A 312 16.45 -9.47 -14.15
C GLY A 312 15.52 -9.19 -12.97
N LYS A 313 16.04 -8.59 -11.87
CA LYS A 313 15.22 -8.19 -10.72
C LYS A 313 14.30 -7.03 -11.10
N ILE A 314 14.78 -6.05 -11.88
CA ILE A 314 13.95 -4.93 -12.36
C ILE A 314 12.80 -5.45 -13.22
N GLY A 315 13.06 -6.34 -14.16
CA GLY A 315 12.04 -6.94 -15.03
C GLY A 315 10.98 -7.72 -14.23
N ASN A 316 11.42 -8.49 -13.24
CA ASN A 316 10.50 -9.23 -12.36
C ASN A 316 9.65 -8.31 -11.47
N THR A 317 10.25 -7.25 -10.93
CA THR A 317 9.53 -6.23 -10.13
C THR A 317 8.50 -5.52 -10.99
N LEU A 318 8.85 -5.11 -12.21
CA LEU A 318 7.92 -4.52 -13.18
C LEU A 318 6.72 -5.43 -13.45
N PHE A 319 6.99 -6.67 -13.80
CA PHE A 319 5.94 -7.65 -14.08
C PHE A 319 5.04 -7.86 -12.86
N ASN A 320 5.63 -8.03 -11.68
CA ASN A 320 4.89 -8.21 -10.44
C ASN A 320 4.00 -7.01 -10.12
N THR A 321 4.53 -5.81 -10.27
CA THR A 321 3.80 -4.57 -9.96
C THR A 321 2.64 -4.35 -10.92
N LEU A 322 2.84 -4.55 -12.23
CA LEU A 322 1.79 -4.44 -13.24
C LEU A 322 0.72 -5.52 -13.07
N ALA A 323 1.12 -6.74 -12.80
CA ALA A 323 0.18 -7.84 -12.56
C ALA A 323 -0.64 -7.61 -11.27
N ASP A 324 -0.03 -7.10 -10.20
CA ASP A 324 -0.73 -6.79 -8.96
C ASP A 324 -1.54 -5.47 -9.01
N ALA A 325 -1.35 -4.65 -10.05
CA ALA A 325 -2.19 -3.47 -10.29
C ALA A 325 -3.57 -3.84 -10.85
N THR A 326 -3.71 -5.02 -11.47
CA THR A 326 -4.99 -5.50 -12.00
C THR A 326 -5.72 -6.37 -10.98
N PRO A 327 -6.99 -6.09 -10.63
CA PRO A 327 -7.69 -6.78 -9.51
C PRO A 327 -7.83 -8.29 -9.74
N ILE A 328 -8.08 -8.72 -10.97
CA ILE A 328 -8.26 -10.15 -11.29
C ILE A 328 -6.93 -10.91 -11.17
N TRP A 329 -5.85 -10.36 -11.70
CA TRP A 329 -4.53 -10.97 -11.65
C TRP A 329 -3.93 -11.03 -10.26
N SER A 330 -4.13 -9.97 -9.47
CA SER A 330 -3.68 -9.94 -8.08
C SER A 330 -4.27 -11.09 -7.26
N GLU A 331 -5.57 -11.38 -7.46
CA GLU A 331 -6.25 -12.46 -6.74
C GLU A 331 -5.81 -13.87 -7.23
N ILE A 332 -5.65 -14.06 -8.53
CA ILE A 332 -5.14 -15.33 -9.10
C ILE A 332 -3.73 -15.62 -8.57
N ARG A 333 -2.83 -14.63 -8.63
CA ARG A 333 -1.46 -14.76 -8.12
C ARG A 333 -1.40 -15.00 -6.62
N LYS A 334 -2.28 -14.35 -5.84
CA LYS A 334 -2.39 -14.58 -4.41
C LYS A 334 -2.77 -16.04 -4.13
N ARG A 335 -3.72 -16.60 -4.85
CA ARG A 335 -4.11 -18.01 -4.73
C ARG A 335 -2.99 -18.97 -5.13
N GLU A 336 -2.25 -18.68 -6.19
CA GLU A 336 -1.09 -19.49 -6.60
C GLU A 336 0.02 -19.46 -5.54
N ARG A 337 0.37 -18.28 -5.00
CA ARG A 337 1.39 -18.15 -3.94
C ARG A 337 1.00 -18.91 -2.67
N LEU A 338 -0.29 -18.94 -2.33
CA LEU A 338 -0.78 -19.67 -1.17
C LEU A 338 -0.76 -21.20 -1.40
N ARG A 339 -0.88 -21.67 -2.64
CA ARG A 339 -0.85 -23.10 -3.01
C ARG A 339 0.56 -23.66 -3.11
N ASP A 340 1.55 -22.86 -3.47
CA ASP A 340 2.93 -23.34 -3.65
C ASP A 340 3.65 -23.48 -2.31
N PRO A 341 3.94 -24.70 -1.82
CA PRO A 341 4.68 -24.92 -0.56
C PRO A 341 6.14 -24.46 -0.65
N ALA A 342 6.70 -24.39 -1.87
CA ALA A 342 8.09 -24.02 -2.15
C ALA A 342 8.21 -22.60 -2.71
N PHE A 343 7.30 -21.70 -2.34
CA PHE A 343 7.29 -20.32 -2.83
C PHE A 343 8.66 -19.65 -2.64
N GLN A 344 9.25 -19.22 -3.75
CA GLN A 344 10.46 -18.41 -3.79
C GLN A 344 10.17 -17.12 -4.56
N PRO A 345 10.26 -15.94 -3.95
CA PRO A 345 9.93 -14.67 -4.57
C PRO A 345 10.80 -14.33 -5.80
N SER A 346 11.99 -14.92 -5.87
CA SER A 346 12.93 -14.73 -6.99
C SER A 346 12.67 -15.62 -8.21
N LYS A 347 11.74 -16.57 -8.10
CA LYS A 347 11.44 -17.48 -9.22
C LYS A 347 10.62 -16.76 -10.28
N ALA A 348 11.10 -16.74 -11.52
CA ALA A 348 10.36 -16.19 -12.64
C ALA A 348 8.97 -16.85 -12.73
N PRO A 349 7.92 -16.09 -13.06
CA PRO A 349 6.58 -16.64 -13.23
C PRO A 349 6.58 -17.75 -14.28
N SER A 350 5.73 -18.75 -14.09
CA SER A 350 5.63 -19.88 -15.05
C SER A 350 5.36 -19.38 -16.46
N HIS A 351 5.88 -20.05 -17.46
CA HIS A 351 5.76 -19.67 -18.88
C HIS A 351 4.29 -19.45 -19.30
N ASN A 352 3.36 -20.23 -18.75
CA ASN A 352 1.92 -20.07 -18.99
C ASN A 352 1.38 -18.77 -18.43
N LEU A 353 1.87 -18.33 -17.27
CA LEU A 353 1.49 -17.06 -16.63
C LEU A 353 2.01 -15.87 -17.42
N LEU A 354 3.22 -15.94 -17.95
CA LEU A 354 3.79 -14.93 -18.84
C LEU A 354 3.01 -14.79 -20.14
N LEU A 355 2.62 -15.91 -20.78
CA LEU A 355 1.83 -15.91 -22.00
C LEU A 355 0.44 -15.31 -21.76
N THR A 356 -0.21 -15.67 -20.66
CA THR A 356 -1.53 -15.15 -20.33
C THR A 356 -1.46 -13.65 -20.01
N ALA A 357 -0.43 -13.20 -19.30
CA ALA A 357 -0.19 -11.78 -19.03
C ALA A 357 0.05 -11.00 -20.33
N ALA A 358 0.88 -11.52 -21.22
CA ALA A 358 1.13 -10.91 -22.53
C ALA A 358 -0.16 -10.81 -23.37
N ALA A 359 -1.01 -11.85 -23.35
CA ALA A 359 -2.29 -11.84 -24.05
C ALA A 359 -3.26 -10.78 -23.50
N ILE A 360 -3.30 -10.58 -22.18
CA ILE A 360 -4.17 -9.55 -21.57
C ILE A 360 -3.64 -8.15 -21.82
N VAL A 361 -2.33 -7.91 -21.71
CA VAL A 361 -1.74 -6.62 -22.04
C VAL A 361 -2.01 -6.30 -23.52
N ALA A 362 -1.82 -7.23 -24.41
CA ALA A 362 -2.14 -7.05 -25.83
C ALA A 362 -3.64 -6.79 -26.04
N GLY A 363 -4.52 -7.55 -25.37
CA GLY A 363 -5.98 -7.38 -25.47
C GLY A 363 -6.46 -6.05 -24.89
N THR A 364 -5.93 -5.61 -23.75
CA THR A 364 -6.28 -4.29 -23.16
C THR A 364 -5.72 -3.15 -23.98
N THR A 365 -4.52 -3.26 -24.51
CA THR A 365 -3.94 -2.25 -25.41
C THR A 365 -4.75 -2.13 -26.68
N ALA A 366 -5.17 -3.24 -27.28
CA ALA A 366 -6.04 -3.27 -28.46
C ALA A 366 -7.41 -2.66 -28.16
N ALA A 367 -8.02 -2.99 -27.02
CA ALA A 367 -9.30 -2.42 -26.60
C ALA A 367 -9.21 -0.89 -26.35
N VAL A 368 -8.17 -0.44 -25.62
CA VAL A 368 -7.93 1.00 -25.39
C VAL A 368 -7.68 1.73 -26.73
N SER A 369 -6.87 1.14 -27.62
CA SER A 369 -6.62 1.71 -28.94
C SER A 369 -7.89 1.78 -29.77
N TYR A 370 -8.78 0.78 -29.67
CA TYR A 370 -10.07 0.77 -30.35
C TYR A 370 -10.99 1.89 -29.89
N PHE A 371 -11.06 2.12 -28.57
CA PHE A 371 -11.95 3.15 -28.00
C PHE A 371 -11.41 4.57 -28.15
N PHE A 372 -10.10 4.77 -28.00
CA PHE A 372 -9.51 6.12 -28.02
C PHE A 372 -8.93 6.55 -29.37
N TYR A 373 -8.59 5.59 -30.25
CA TYR A 373 -8.00 5.87 -31.57
C TYR A 373 -8.67 5.04 -32.69
N PRO A 374 -9.97 5.26 -32.98
CA PRO A 374 -10.68 4.48 -33.99
C PRO A 374 -10.10 4.60 -35.41
N GLY A 375 -9.21 5.59 -35.64
CA GLY A 375 -8.50 5.77 -36.92
C GLY A 375 -7.24 4.92 -37.08
N LEU A 376 -6.64 4.44 -36.00
CA LEU A 376 -5.34 3.75 -36.06
C LEU A 376 -5.47 2.28 -36.53
N LEU A 377 -6.61 1.65 -36.28
CA LEU A 377 -6.89 0.27 -36.73
C LEU A 377 -7.21 0.14 -38.22
N LYS A 378 -7.65 1.25 -38.85
CA LYS A 378 -7.87 1.27 -40.31
C LYS A 378 -6.58 1.30 -41.11
N SER A 379 -5.45 1.56 -40.48
CA SER A 379 -4.11 1.58 -41.11
C SER A 379 -3.24 0.35 -40.86
N LEU A 380 -3.70 -0.59 -40.05
CA LEU A 380 -3.01 -1.87 -39.89
C LEU A 380 -3.39 -2.80 -41.03
N PRO A 381 -2.45 -3.35 -41.82
CA PRO A 381 -2.75 -4.37 -42.80
C PRO A 381 -3.07 -5.67 -42.06
N LEU A 382 -4.30 -5.82 -41.59
CA LEU A 382 -4.84 -7.13 -41.22
C LEU A 382 -4.82 -7.98 -42.51
N GLY A 383 -3.88 -8.90 -42.53
CA GLY A 383 -3.65 -9.80 -43.67
C GLY A 383 -4.96 -10.39 -44.15
N SER A 384 -5.25 -10.08 -45.37
CA SER A 384 -6.48 -10.31 -46.07
C SER A 384 -6.85 -11.78 -46.19
N ALA A 385 -7.74 -12.26 -45.32
CA ALA A 385 -8.57 -13.42 -45.67
C ALA A 385 -9.49 -13.08 -46.87
N ASP A 386 -9.97 -11.81 -46.96
CA ASP A 386 -10.77 -11.30 -48.06
C ASP A 386 -10.03 -11.19 -49.42
N ALA A 387 -8.69 -11.01 -49.40
CA ALA A 387 -7.94 -10.96 -50.65
C ALA A 387 -7.75 -12.35 -51.25
N LYS A 388 -7.61 -13.39 -50.45
CA LYS A 388 -7.54 -14.77 -50.93
C LYS A 388 -8.90 -15.26 -51.44
N GLN A 389 -10.00 -14.91 -50.81
CA GLN A 389 -11.32 -15.24 -51.31
C GLN A 389 -11.64 -14.57 -52.64
N LYS A 390 -11.30 -13.28 -52.82
CA LYS A 390 -11.46 -12.59 -54.10
C LYS A 390 -10.55 -13.08 -55.21
N GLU A 391 -9.35 -13.57 -54.88
CA GLU A 391 -8.47 -14.19 -55.88
C GLU A 391 -8.96 -15.61 -56.28
N GLU A 392 -9.50 -16.38 -55.34
CA GLU A 392 -10.11 -17.71 -55.66
C GLU A 392 -11.43 -17.55 -56.42
N GLU A 393 -12.23 -16.55 -56.15
CA GLU A 393 -13.46 -16.24 -56.88
C GLU A 393 -13.16 -15.77 -58.29
N LYS A 394 -12.14 -14.95 -58.51
CA LYS A 394 -11.68 -14.50 -59.80
C LYS A 394 -11.08 -15.60 -60.63
N GLN A 395 -10.34 -16.53 -60.05
CA GLN A 395 -9.84 -17.73 -60.72
C GLN A 395 -10.97 -18.71 -61.11
N ARG A 396 -12.03 -18.81 -60.30
CA ARG A 396 -13.21 -19.61 -60.64
C ARG A 396 -13.97 -19.06 -61.82
N ASP A 397 -14.15 -17.74 -61.90
CA ASP A 397 -14.83 -17.06 -62.99
C ASP A 397 -14.02 -17.13 -64.28
N GLU A 398 -12.68 -17.01 -64.25
CA GLU A 398 -11.81 -17.22 -65.43
C GLU A 398 -11.82 -18.67 -65.94
N VAL A 399 -11.89 -19.67 -65.06
CA VAL A 399 -11.97 -21.06 -65.45
C VAL A 399 -13.35 -21.41 -66.04
N MET A 400 -14.44 -20.80 -65.58
CA MET A 400 -15.77 -20.96 -66.18
C MET A 400 -15.86 -20.32 -67.55
N ASP A 401 -15.22 -19.17 -67.78
CA ASP A 401 -15.23 -18.47 -69.07
C ASP A 401 -14.40 -19.23 -70.12
N LEU A 402 -13.30 -19.86 -69.74
CA LEU A 402 -12.50 -20.73 -70.61
C LEU A 402 -13.21 -22.03 -70.97
N GLY A 403 -14.05 -22.62 -70.12
CA GLY A 403 -14.87 -23.79 -70.39
C GLY A 403 -15.97 -23.51 -71.45
N SER A 404 -16.60 -22.32 -71.33
CA SER A 404 -17.64 -21.92 -72.33
C SER A 404 -17.08 -21.57 -73.69
N ALA A 405 -15.82 -21.16 -73.84
CA ALA A 405 -15.17 -20.84 -75.07
C ALA A 405 -14.72 -22.14 -75.84
N GLN A 406 -14.36 -23.19 -75.11
CA GLN A 406 -14.03 -24.47 -75.73
C GLN A 406 -15.23 -25.25 -76.27
N ASP A 407 -16.39 -25.15 -75.65
CA ASP A 407 -17.65 -25.75 -76.13
C ASP A 407 -18.17 -25.07 -77.38
N LEU A 408 -17.90 -23.82 -77.62
CA LEU A 408 -18.27 -23.10 -78.82
C LEU A 408 -17.38 -23.42 -80.06
N LEU A 409 -16.15 -23.88 -79.81
CA LEU A 409 -15.22 -24.29 -80.86
C LEU A 409 -15.39 -25.75 -81.32
N SER A 410 -16.17 -26.55 -80.60
CA SER A 410 -16.46 -27.93 -80.97
C SER A 410 -17.66 -28.14 -81.88
N VAL A 411 -18.37 -27.10 -82.26
CA VAL A 411 -19.62 -27.08 -83.05
C VAL A 411 -19.43 -26.46 -84.46
N LEU A 412 -18.17 -26.05 -84.80
CA LEU A 412 -17.74 -25.66 -86.11
C LEU A 412 -16.82 -26.72 -86.72
#